data_784bc6dd2cac04782a9245192eb70c52
#
_entry.id   784bc6dd2cac04782a9245192eb70c52
#
_cell.length_a   1.000
_cell.length_b   1.000
_cell.length_c   1.000
_cell.angle_alpha   90.00
_cell.angle_beta   90.00
_cell.angle_gamma   90.00
#
_symmetry.space_group_name_H-M   'P 1'
#
loop_
_entity.id
_entity.type
_entity.pdbx_description
1 polymer ?
#
loop_
_entity_poly.entity_id
_entity_poly.type
_entity_poly.pdbx_seq_one_letter_code
_entity_poly.pdbx_strand_id
1 'polypeptide(L)'
;DELVFEEKSEAFTVGINISSDEKYYFITTSDHNTSEQYYFKVDEKKPKPKLIKKREKGILYSVNSWDNKFYNNTNKDAEDFKVDISDSLETQNWKTFVKAKNEVLIGGLVFLKNWILRSEVSDALDKLFVKNVSTGLEEEIVFSDEKVYVPNISLRQKDKNTDEIYLGYSSPKTPSRVYLYNLSTKNKKLVKEQEIPSGHNPEDYIVER
;
A
#
# COMPACT_ATOMS: atom_id res chain seq x y z
N ASP A 1 -31.76 -10.48 4.73
CA ASP A 1 -30.29 -10.42 4.91
C ASP A 1 -29.79 -11.84 5.11
N GLU A 2 -28.67 -12.19 4.50
CA GLU A 2 -28.05 -13.52 4.59
C GLU A 2 -26.62 -13.35 5.19
N LEU A 3 -26.27 -14.19 6.16
CA LEU A 3 -24.93 -14.20 6.75
C LEU A 3 -23.95 -14.81 5.75
N VAL A 4 -22.92 -14.06 5.37
CA VAL A 4 -21.89 -14.49 4.40
C VAL A 4 -20.67 -15.08 5.08
N PHE A 5 -20.29 -14.52 6.22
CA PHE A 5 -19.11 -14.94 6.96
C PHE A 5 -19.23 -14.63 8.45
N GLU A 6 -18.72 -15.50 9.28
CA GLU A 6 -18.63 -15.33 10.74
C GLU A 6 -17.26 -15.77 11.24
N GLU A 7 -16.58 -14.92 11.97
CA GLU A 7 -15.41 -15.27 12.77
C GLU A 7 -15.86 -15.65 14.18
N LYS A 8 -15.47 -16.83 14.61
CA LYS A 8 -15.89 -17.37 15.92
C LYS A 8 -14.99 -16.98 17.08
N SER A 9 -13.79 -16.50 16.78
CA SER A 9 -12.85 -16.08 17.81
C SER A 9 -13.06 -14.63 18.18
N GLU A 10 -13.34 -14.35 19.44
CA GLU A 10 -13.48 -12.98 19.96
C GLU A 10 -12.17 -12.19 19.93
N ALA A 11 -11.04 -12.85 19.74
CA ALA A 11 -9.72 -12.21 19.64
C ALA A 11 -9.45 -11.60 18.26
N PHE A 12 -10.28 -11.91 17.24
CA PHE A 12 -10.07 -11.48 15.87
C PHE A 12 -11.14 -10.49 15.43
N THR A 13 -10.70 -9.43 14.76
CA THR A 13 -11.59 -8.50 14.07
C THR A 13 -11.83 -8.96 12.64
N VAL A 14 -12.97 -8.57 12.05
CA VAL A 14 -13.34 -8.89 10.66
C VAL A 14 -13.48 -7.61 9.87
N GLY A 15 -12.83 -7.56 8.71
CA GLY A 15 -12.97 -6.50 7.74
C GLY A 15 -13.23 -7.05 6.35
N ILE A 16 -13.88 -6.27 5.50
CA ILE A 16 -14.09 -6.59 4.08
C ILE A 16 -13.60 -5.44 3.22
N ASN A 17 -12.85 -5.76 2.18
CA ASN A 17 -12.35 -4.79 1.21
C ASN A 17 -12.52 -5.33 -0.21
N ILE A 18 -12.68 -4.43 -1.17
CA ILE A 18 -12.65 -4.76 -2.60
C ILE A 18 -11.20 -4.71 -3.10
N SER A 19 -10.86 -5.60 -4.03
CA SER A 19 -9.55 -5.59 -4.70
C SER A 19 -9.31 -4.31 -5.51
N SER A 20 -8.04 -3.99 -5.79
CA SER A 20 -7.69 -2.80 -6.56
C SER A 20 -8.24 -2.80 -7.99
N ASP A 21 -8.47 -3.97 -8.59
CA ASP A 21 -9.11 -4.16 -9.89
C ASP A 21 -10.63 -4.39 -9.82
N GLU A 22 -11.22 -4.27 -8.61
CA GLU A 22 -12.65 -4.41 -8.34
C GLU A 22 -13.26 -5.76 -8.76
N LYS A 23 -12.43 -6.82 -8.88
CA LYS A 23 -12.89 -8.17 -9.28
C LYS A 23 -13.22 -9.08 -8.12
N TYR A 24 -12.64 -8.82 -6.94
CA TYR A 24 -12.76 -9.66 -5.77
C TYR A 24 -13.10 -8.86 -4.51
N TYR A 25 -13.87 -9.45 -3.63
CA TYR A 25 -13.92 -9.07 -2.23
C TYR A 25 -12.96 -9.94 -1.43
N PHE A 26 -12.21 -9.32 -0.52
CA PHE A 26 -11.36 -9.97 0.45
C PHE A 26 -11.92 -9.72 1.85
N ILE A 27 -12.26 -10.82 2.55
CA ILE A 27 -12.59 -10.77 3.98
C ILE A 27 -11.30 -11.09 4.74
N THR A 28 -10.89 -10.17 5.61
CA THR A 28 -9.70 -10.35 6.45
C THR A 28 -10.14 -10.54 7.89
N THR A 29 -9.67 -11.59 8.54
CA THR A 29 -9.75 -11.74 9.98
C THR A 29 -8.36 -11.58 10.57
N SER A 30 -8.20 -10.75 11.58
CA SER A 30 -6.89 -10.47 12.16
C SER A 30 -6.94 -10.04 13.61
N ASP A 31 -5.89 -10.38 14.34
CA ASP A 31 -5.47 -9.68 15.54
C ASP A 31 -4.25 -8.80 15.24
N HIS A 32 -3.48 -8.40 16.25
CA HIS A 32 -2.32 -7.51 16.09
C HIS A 32 -1.12 -8.16 15.38
N ASN A 33 -1.02 -9.49 15.32
CA ASN A 33 0.16 -10.18 14.78
C ASN A 33 -0.15 -11.39 13.90
N THR A 34 -1.44 -11.69 13.66
CA THR A 34 -1.86 -12.87 12.89
C THR A 34 -3.04 -12.49 12.00
N SER A 35 -3.01 -12.91 10.75
CA SER A 35 -4.13 -12.68 9.83
C SER A 35 -4.51 -13.92 9.04
N GLU A 36 -5.75 -13.91 8.54
CA GLU A 36 -6.30 -14.89 7.61
C GLU A 36 -7.23 -14.19 6.64
N GLN A 37 -7.17 -14.57 5.36
CA GLN A 37 -8.04 -13.95 4.35
C GLN A 37 -8.84 -14.99 3.59
N TYR A 38 -10.06 -14.57 3.27
CA TYR A 38 -10.99 -15.27 2.39
C TYR A 38 -11.31 -14.37 1.20
N TYR A 39 -11.72 -14.96 0.10
CA TYR A 39 -12.10 -14.21 -1.10
C TYR A 39 -13.33 -14.79 -1.79
N PHE A 40 -14.02 -13.95 -2.54
CA PHE A 40 -15.05 -14.31 -3.50
C PHE A 40 -15.11 -13.25 -4.61
N LYS A 41 -15.69 -13.60 -5.76
CA LYS A 41 -15.82 -12.66 -6.87
C LYS A 41 -16.94 -11.66 -6.64
N VAL A 42 -16.75 -10.45 -7.14
CA VAL A 42 -17.74 -9.35 -6.98
C VAL A 42 -19.09 -9.67 -7.62
N ASP A 43 -19.11 -10.48 -8.71
CA ASP A 43 -20.32 -10.87 -9.43
C ASP A 43 -21.04 -12.10 -8.86
N GLU A 44 -20.54 -12.72 -7.79
CA GLU A 44 -21.20 -13.85 -7.13
C GLU A 44 -22.46 -13.42 -6.39
N LYS A 45 -23.65 -13.86 -6.87
CA LYS A 45 -24.94 -13.52 -6.25
C LYS A 45 -25.15 -14.16 -4.88
N LYS A 46 -24.53 -15.31 -4.63
CA LYS A 46 -24.53 -16.05 -3.35
C LYS A 46 -23.10 -16.39 -3.00
N PRO A 47 -22.34 -15.43 -2.45
CA PRO A 47 -20.92 -15.61 -2.22
C PRO A 47 -20.66 -16.71 -1.20
N LYS A 48 -19.69 -17.56 -1.53
CA LYS A 48 -19.12 -18.57 -0.63
C LYS A 48 -17.64 -18.25 -0.47
N PRO A 49 -17.27 -17.52 0.59
CA PRO A 49 -15.89 -17.12 0.81
C PRO A 49 -14.93 -18.31 0.84
N LYS A 50 -13.93 -18.30 -0.02
CA LYS A 50 -12.89 -19.32 -0.10
C LYS A 50 -11.68 -18.86 0.68
N LEU A 51 -11.13 -19.72 1.51
CA LEU A 51 -9.89 -19.46 2.25
C LEU A 51 -8.70 -19.36 1.29
N ILE A 52 -7.87 -18.31 1.46
CA ILE A 52 -6.61 -18.17 0.73
C ILE A 52 -5.52 -19.00 1.39
N LYS A 53 -5.20 -18.70 2.64
CA LYS A 53 -4.24 -19.44 3.47
C LYS A 53 -4.75 -19.48 4.91
N LYS A 54 -4.59 -20.63 5.56
CA LYS A 54 -4.90 -20.76 6.98
C LYS A 54 -3.98 -19.87 7.81
N ARG A 55 -4.54 -19.23 8.84
CA ARG A 55 -3.76 -18.42 9.79
C ARG A 55 -2.66 -19.25 10.46
N GLU A 56 -1.53 -18.61 10.65
CA GLU A 56 -0.37 -19.12 11.36
C GLU A 56 0.03 -18.06 12.39
N LYS A 57 0.20 -18.45 13.65
CA LYS A 57 0.51 -17.50 14.73
C LYS A 57 1.78 -16.70 14.41
N GLY A 58 1.70 -15.38 14.51
CA GLY A 58 2.79 -14.46 14.21
C GLY A 58 2.96 -14.15 12.74
N ILE A 59 2.10 -14.69 11.86
CA ILE A 59 2.13 -14.40 10.42
C ILE A 59 0.99 -13.47 10.04
N LEU A 60 1.37 -12.32 9.53
CA LEU A 60 0.51 -11.36 8.88
C LEU A 60 0.61 -11.52 7.37
N TYR A 61 -0.51 -11.49 6.67
CA TYR A 61 -0.53 -11.39 5.23
C TYR A 61 -1.77 -10.66 4.73
N SER A 62 -1.62 -10.00 3.60
CA SER A 62 -2.70 -9.29 2.92
C SER A 62 -2.54 -9.45 1.41
N VAL A 63 -3.56 -10.01 0.77
CA VAL A 63 -3.60 -10.22 -0.67
C VAL A 63 -4.44 -9.14 -1.32
N ASN A 64 -3.96 -8.64 -2.47
CA ASN A 64 -4.70 -7.76 -3.35
C ASN A 64 -4.65 -8.31 -4.79
N SER A 65 -5.61 -7.92 -5.62
CA SER A 65 -5.66 -8.28 -7.03
C SER A 65 -5.49 -7.06 -7.92
N TRP A 66 -4.64 -7.20 -8.95
CA TRP A 66 -4.44 -6.22 -10.00
C TRP A 66 -3.94 -6.88 -11.29
N ASP A 67 -4.54 -6.52 -12.41
CA ASP A 67 -4.17 -7.00 -13.76
C ASP A 67 -4.02 -8.54 -13.85
N ASN A 68 -5.04 -9.26 -13.37
CA ASN A 68 -5.11 -10.72 -13.32
C ASN A 68 -3.97 -11.39 -12.54
N LYS A 69 -3.34 -10.67 -11.63
CA LYS A 69 -2.33 -11.17 -10.70
C LYS A 69 -2.73 -10.87 -9.26
N PHE A 70 -2.22 -11.69 -8.35
CA PHE A 70 -2.43 -11.54 -6.93
C PHE A 70 -1.11 -11.17 -6.25
N TYR A 71 -1.14 -10.16 -5.41
CA TYR A 71 0.01 -9.64 -4.68
C TYR A 71 -0.22 -9.87 -3.19
N ASN A 72 0.69 -10.59 -2.56
CA ASN A 72 0.62 -10.95 -1.15
C ASN A 72 1.74 -10.23 -0.38
N ASN A 73 1.38 -9.20 0.38
CA ASN A 73 2.29 -8.59 1.34
C ASN A 73 2.27 -9.44 2.61
N THR A 74 3.43 -9.93 3.07
CA THR A 74 3.51 -10.86 4.20
C THR A 74 4.86 -10.81 4.91
N ASN A 75 4.84 -11.09 6.22
CA ASN A 75 6.04 -11.32 7.02
C ASN A 75 6.47 -12.80 7.08
N LYS A 76 5.84 -13.69 6.31
CA LYS A 76 6.25 -15.11 6.25
C LYS A 76 7.65 -15.22 5.66
N ASP A 77 8.59 -15.75 6.45
CA ASP A 77 10.03 -15.83 6.13
C ASP A 77 10.64 -14.45 5.78
N ALA A 78 10.14 -13.36 6.41
CA ALA A 78 10.55 -11.99 6.14
C ALA A 78 10.13 -11.07 7.29
N GLU A 79 11.00 -10.81 8.26
CA GLU A 79 10.69 -10.05 9.48
C GLU A 79 10.02 -8.70 9.17
N ASP A 80 10.58 -7.95 8.21
CA ASP A 80 10.11 -6.62 7.77
C ASP A 80 9.25 -6.68 6.49
N PHE A 81 8.56 -7.80 6.30
CA PHE A 81 7.69 -8.06 5.14
C PHE A 81 8.43 -8.23 3.80
N LYS A 82 7.70 -8.79 2.89
CA LYS A 82 8.00 -8.93 1.45
C LYS A 82 6.70 -8.91 0.67
N VAL A 83 6.79 -8.81 -0.65
CA VAL A 83 5.64 -9.01 -1.53
C VAL A 83 5.89 -10.21 -2.42
N ASP A 84 4.99 -11.18 -2.36
CA ASP A 84 4.96 -12.29 -3.31
C ASP A 84 3.85 -12.08 -4.34
N ILE A 85 4.01 -12.64 -5.54
CA ILE A 85 3.05 -12.56 -6.66
C ILE A 85 2.65 -13.95 -7.13
N SER A 86 1.39 -14.11 -7.53
CA SER A 86 0.86 -15.34 -8.11
C SER A 86 -0.16 -15.05 -9.20
N ASP A 87 -0.31 -15.95 -10.14
CA ASP A 87 -1.37 -15.93 -11.15
C ASP A 87 -2.68 -16.58 -10.64
N SER A 88 -2.64 -17.23 -9.48
CA SER A 88 -3.79 -17.92 -8.90
C SER A 88 -3.75 -17.94 -7.38
N LEU A 89 -4.90 -17.80 -6.73
CA LEU A 89 -5.08 -18.01 -5.29
C LEU A 89 -5.14 -19.49 -4.89
N GLU A 90 -5.48 -20.37 -5.82
CA GLU A 90 -5.72 -21.79 -5.55
C GLU A 90 -4.43 -22.62 -5.56
N THR A 91 -3.47 -22.26 -6.42
CA THR A 91 -2.26 -23.09 -6.64
C THR A 91 -1.15 -22.90 -5.63
N GLN A 92 -1.24 -21.91 -4.75
CA GLN A 92 -0.20 -21.53 -3.76
C GLN A 92 1.20 -21.35 -4.38
N ASN A 93 1.27 -21.04 -5.68
CA ASN A 93 2.50 -20.86 -6.44
C ASN A 93 2.95 -19.39 -6.38
N TRP A 94 3.42 -18.99 -5.20
CA TRP A 94 3.87 -17.64 -4.94
C TRP A 94 5.35 -17.47 -5.31
N LYS A 95 5.65 -16.41 -6.08
CA LYS A 95 7.01 -16.00 -6.44
C LYS A 95 7.30 -14.67 -5.82
N THR A 96 8.53 -14.42 -5.40
CA THR A 96 8.92 -13.14 -4.82
C THR A 96 8.85 -12.03 -5.88
N PHE A 97 8.06 -11.01 -5.61
CA PHE A 97 7.93 -9.77 -6.40
C PHE A 97 8.78 -8.65 -5.81
N VAL A 98 8.69 -8.41 -4.48
CA VAL A 98 9.57 -7.53 -3.73
C VAL A 98 10.22 -8.34 -2.63
N LYS A 99 11.54 -8.45 -2.68
CA LYS A 99 12.33 -9.18 -1.68
C LYS A 99 12.32 -8.45 -0.35
N ALA A 100 12.31 -9.21 0.74
CA ALA A 100 12.64 -8.67 2.05
C ALA A 100 14.03 -8.00 2.03
N LYS A 101 14.16 -6.91 2.75
CA LYS A 101 15.41 -6.17 2.93
C LYS A 101 15.67 -6.06 4.42
N ASN A 102 16.91 -6.19 4.85
CA ASN A 102 17.26 -6.02 6.25
C ASN A 102 16.98 -4.59 6.70
N GLU A 103 16.31 -4.43 7.85
CA GLU A 103 15.98 -3.12 8.46
C GLU A 103 15.15 -2.20 7.55
N VAL A 104 14.36 -2.78 6.63
CA VAL A 104 13.46 -2.05 5.74
C VAL A 104 12.07 -2.66 5.80
N LEU A 105 11.15 -1.96 6.43
CA LEU A 105 9.74 -2.36 6.46
C LEU A 105 9.11 -2.14 5.09
N ILE A 106 8.70 -3.22 4.43
CA ILE A 106 7.99 -3.18 3.15
C ILE A 106 6.50 -2.94 3.41
N GLY A 107 6.02 -1.78 3.00
CA GLY A 107 4.62 -1.39 3.17
C GLY A 107 3.70 -1.86 2.04
N GLY A 108 2.52 -1.23 1.96
CA GLY A 108 1.49 -1.57 0.99
C GLY A 108 1.82 -1.16 -0.44
N LEU A 109 1.07 -1.78 -1.37
CA LEU A 109 1.12 -1.46 -2.78
C LEU A 109 -0.08 -0.62 -3.20
N VAL A 110 0.15 0.31 -4.11
CA VAL A 110 -0.88 1.08 -4.80
C VAL A 110 -0.75 0.82 -6.31
N PHE A 111 -1.86 0.49 -6.94
CA PHE A 111 -1.87 0.08 -8.35
C PHE A 111 -2.54 1.13 -9.23
N LEU A 112 -1.86 1.45 -10.32
CA LEU A 112 -2.38 2.20 -11.47
C LEU A 112 -2.09 1.39 -12.74
N LYS A 113 -2.73 1.73 -13.85
CA LYS A 113 -2.60 0.98 -15.11
C LYS A 113 -1.14 0.74 -15.53
N ASN A 114 -0.31 1.78 -15.45
CA ASN A 114 1.08 1.74 -15.91
C ASN A 114 2.09 1.72 -14.76
N TRP A 115 1.63 1.77 -13.49
CA TRP A 115 2.49 2.00 -12.35
C TRP A 115 2.10 1.16 -11.14
N ILE A 116 3.10 0.69 -10.42
CA ILE A 116 2.94 0.12 -9.07
C ILE A 116 3.78 0.98 -8.12
N LEU A 117 3.11 1.55 -7.11
CA LEU A 117 3.77 2.32 -6.08
C LEU A 117 3.88 1.50 -4.81
N ARG A 118 4.93 1.71 -4.05
CA ARG A 118 5.22 1.01 -2.80
C ARG A 118 5.76 1.99 -1.77
N SER A 119 5.30 1.87 -0.53
CA SER A 119 5.93 2.51 0.62
C SER A 119 6.97 1.60 1.25
N GLU A 120 8.03 2.18 1.76
CA GLU A 120 9.03 1.51 2.60
C GLU A 120 9.35 2.42 3.79
N VAL A 121 9.76 1.83 4.92
CA VAL A 121 10.36 2.58 6.03
C VAL A 121 11.75 2.03 6.25
N SER A 122 12.76 2.89 6.22
CA SER A 122 14.13 2.55 6.54
C SER A 122 14.78 3.71 7.32
N ASP A 123 15.61 3.41 8.30
CA ASP A 123 16.19 4.42 9.18
C ASP A 123 15.12 5.34 9.81
N ALA A 124 13.94 4.79 10.13
CA ALA A 124 12.76 5.52 10.61
C ALA A 124 12.29 6.65 9.67
N LEU A 125 12.59 6.58 8.38
CA LEU A 125 12.12 7.49 7.33
C LEU A 125 11.23 6.75 6.34
N ASP A 126 10.09 7.38 6.04
CA ASP A 126 9.20 6.91 4.98
C ASP A 126 9.79 7.20 3.61
N LYS A 127 9.70 6.22 2.72
CA LYS A 127 10.12 6.32 1.31
C LYS A 127 9.02 5.82 0.40
N LEU A 128 8.94 6.40 -0.78
CA LEU A 128 8.01 5.98 -1.82
C LEU A 128 8.78 5.54 -3.05
N PHE A 129 8.45 4.35 -3.54
CA PHE A 129 9.00 3.82 -4.78
C PHE A 129 7.91 3.70 -5.83
N VAL A 130 8.26 3.97 -7.08
CA VAL A 130 7.39 3.79 -8.22
C VAL A 130 8.05 2.89 -9.24
N LYS A 131 7.31 1.87 -9.68
CA LYS A 131 7.72 0.93 -10.73
C LYS A 131 6.86 1.12 -11.96
N ASN A 132 7.49 1.35 -13.10
CA ASN A 132 6.81 1.31 -14.39
C ASN A 132 6.55 -0.15 -14.79
N VAL A 133 5.28 -0.49 -15.06
CA VAL A 133 4.87 -1.88 -15.32
C VAL A 133 5.43 -2.39 -16.66
N SER A 134 5.51 -1.53 -17.68
CA SER A 134 5.95 -1.94 -19.03
C SER A 134 7.47 -2.10 -19.15
N THR A 135 8.24 -1.22 -18.51
CA THR A 135 9.71 -1.26 -18.57
C THR A 135 10.33 -2.05 -17.42
N GLY A 136 9.60 -2.23 -16.32
CA GLY A 136 10.10 -2.84 -15.08
C GLY A 136 11.04 -1.94 -14.28
N LEU A 137 11.35 -0.72 -14.75
CA LEU A 137 12.19 0.23 -14.03
C LEU A 137 11.50 0.70 -12.75
N GLU A 138 12.26 0.75 -11.68
CA GLU A 138 11.82 1.19 -10.36
C GLU A 138 12.73 2.33 -9.87
N GLU A 139 12.13 3.37 -9.30
CA GLU A 139 12.84 4.51 -8.74
C GLU A 139 12.18 5.02 -7.46
N GLU A 140 12.94 5.69 -6.61
CA GLU A 140 12.41 6.40 -5.44
C GLU A 140 11.84 7.76 -5.86
N ILE A 141 10.67 8.12 -5.31
CA ILE A 141 10.11 9.47 -5.46
C ILE A 141 10.74 10.36 -4.39
N VAL A 142 11.71 11.16 -4.78
CA VAL A 142 12.37 12.12 -3.90
C VAL A 142 11.68 13.49 -4.01
N PHE A 143 11.32 14.06 -2.87
CA PHE A 143 10.51 15.27 -2.82
C PHE A 143 11.27 16.57 -2.79
N SER A 144 12.34 16.63 -2.02
CA SER A 144 13.08 17.86 -1.78
C SER A 144 14.49 17.57 -1.29
N ASP A 145 15.24 18.65 -1.05
CA ASP A 145 16.57 18.60 -0.44
C ASP A 145 16.53 18.38 1.08
N GLU A 146 15.34 18.33 1.67
CA GLU A 146 15.16 18.03 3.10
C GLU A 146 15.45 16.54 3.36
N LYS A 147 16.29 16.29 4.36
CA LYS A 147 16.70 14.91 4.70
C LYS A 147 15.64 14.15 5.51
N VAL A 148 14.76 14.88 6.21
CA VAL A 148 13.74 14.32 7.08
C VAL A 148 12.38 14.86 6.67
N TYR A 149 11.54 14.03 6.09
CA TYR A 149 10.18 14.36 5.70
C TYR A 149 9.29 13.11 5.69
N VAL A 150 7.99 13.31 5.73
CA VAL A 150 6.98 12.26 5.65
C VAL A 150 6.22 12.40 4.34
N PRO A 151 6.49 11.54 3.35
CA PRO A 151 5.70 11.46 2.14
C PRO A 151 4.52 10.52 2.33
N ASN A 152 3.39 10.80 1.71
CA ASN A 152 2.30 9.83 1.62
C ASN A 152 1.60 9.89 0.26
N ILE A 153 1.00 8.76 -0.13
CA ILE A 153 0.22 8.66 -1.36
C ILE A 153 -1.25 8.76 -0.99
N SER A 154 -1.95 9.70 -1.62
CA SER A 154 -3.41 9.79 -1.52
C SER A 154 -4.02 9.62 -2.91
N LEU A 155 -4.64 8.46 -3.14
CA LEU A 155 -5.45 8.24 -4.32
C LEU A 155 -6.86 8.78 -4.05
N ARG A 156 -7.08 10.05 -4.31
CA ARG A 156 -8.42 10.66 -4.25
C ARG A 156 -9.30 10.27 -5.44
N GLN A 157 -8.69 9.72 -6.48
CA GLN A 157 -9.37 9.33 -7.71
C GLN A 157 -9.67 7.82 -7.68
N LYS A 158 -10.86 7.46 -8.10
CA LYS A 158 -11.21 6.05 -8.37
C LYS A 158 -10.59 5.57 -9.69
N ASP A 159 -10.30 6.50 -10.61
CA ASP A 159 -9.69 6.18 -11.91
C ASP A 159 -8.25 5.71 -11.72
N LYS A 160 -8.02 4.45 -12.08
CA LYS A 160 -6.70 3.83 -12.09
C LYS A 160 -5.95 4.05 -13.41
N ASN A 161 -6.61 4.60 -14.43
CA ASN A 161 -6.04 4.86 -15.75
C ASN A 161 -5.45 6.27 -15.83
N THR A 162 -4.57 6.59 -14.89
CA THR A 162 -3.93 7.90 -14.78
C THR A 162 -2.45 7.75 -14.47
N ASP A 163 -1.65 8.72 -14.90
CA ASP A 163 -0.26 8.89 -14.48
C ASP A 163 -0.13 9.91 -13.33
N GLU A 164 -1.25 10.46 -12.85
CA GLU A 164 -1.24 11.48 -11.81
C GLU A 164 -1.69 10.91 -10.46
N ILE A 165 -0.96 11.29 -9.41
CA ILE A 165 -1.27 10.95 -8.02
C ILE A 165 -1.20 12.20 -7.15
N TYR A 166 -1.93 12.19 -6.05
CA TYR A 166 -1.75 13.18 -5.00
C TYR A 166 -0.70 12.69 -4.01
N LEU A 167 0.33 13.50 -3.81
CA LEU A 167 1.38 13.25 -2.85
C LEU A 167 1.26 14.23 -1.68
N GLY A 168 1.08 13.71 -0.48
CA GLY A 168 1.23 14.47 0.74
C GLY A 168 2.70 14.60 1.10
N TYR A 169 3.04 15.72 1.68
CA TYR A 169 4.38 16.04 2.16
C TYR A 169 4.30 16.86 3.44
N SER A 170 5.10 16.53 4.41
CA SER A 170 5.36 17.39 5.56
C SER A 170 6.76 17.09 6.12
N SER A 171 7.34 18.08 6.78
CA SER A 171 8.57 17.89 7.55
C SER A 171 8.48 18.65 8.87
N PRO A 172 9.45 18.49 9.80
CA PRO A 172 9.46 19.27 11.02
C PRO A 172 9.49 20.79 10.81
N LYS A 173 10.01 21.26 9.67
CA LYS A 173 10.04 22.69 9.33
C LYS A 173 9.05 23.11 8.25
N THR A 174 8.47 22.18 7.50
CA THR A 174 7.56 22.49 6.40
C THR A 174 6.14 22.01 6.72
N PRO A 175 5.15 22.94 6.77
CA PRO A 175 3.75 22.60 6.94
C PRO A 175 3.24 21.59 5.92
N SER A 176 2.16 20.89 6.24
CA SER A 176 1.57 19.90 5.34
C SER A 176 1.23 20.48 3.99
N ARG A 177 1.71 19.83 2.92
CA ARG A 177 1.48 20.16 1.52
C ARG A 177 0.88 18.99 0.77
N VAL A 178 0.07 19.27 -0.23
CA VAL A 178 -0.43 18.27 -1.17
C VAL A 178 -0.02 18.70 -2.58
N TYR A 179 0.66 17.80 -3.25
CA TYR A 179 1.07 17.97 -4.65
C TYR A 179 0.28 17.06 -5.57
N LEU A 180 -0.08 17.56 -6.75
CA LEU A 180 -0.40 16.72 -7.89
C LEU A 180 0.92 16.38 -8.58
N TYR A 181 1.25 15.09 -8.62
CA TYR A 181 2.50 14.58 -9.18
C TYR A 181 2.24 13.68 -10.38
N ASN A 182 2.90 13.97 -11.49
CA ASN A 182 2.82 13.16 -12.69
C ASN A 182 3.99 12.17 -12.75
N LEU A 183 3.68 10.88 -12.72
CA LEU A 183 4.65 9.78 -12.65
C LEU A 183 5.51 9.66 -13.93
N SER A 184 4.96 10.02 -15.09
CA SER A 184 5.68 9.96 -16.37
C SER A 184 6.65 11.14 -16.54
N THR A 185 6.19 12.36 -16.24
CA THR A 185 6.97 13.58 -16.47
C THR A 185 7.75 14.06 -15.25
N LYS A 186 7.46 13.47 -14.07
CA LYS A 186 8.01 13.85 -12.75
C LYS A 186 7.66 15.29 -12.31
N ASN A 187 6.76 15.93 -13.03
CA ASN A 187 6.28 17.26 -12.67
C ASN A 187 5.42 17.20 -11.42
N LYS A 188 5.62 18.15 -10.52
CA LYS A 188 4.81 18.33 -9.32
C LYS A 188 4.20 19.74 -9.29
N LYS A 189 2.91 19.82 -8.98
CA LYS A 189 2.18 21.07 -8.80
C LYS A 189 1.63 21.12 -7.38
N LEU A 190 1.94 22.17 -6.63
CA LEU A 190 1.33 22.39 -5.32
C LEU A 190 -0.18 22.65 -5.49
N VAL A 191 -0.99 21.85 -4.81
CA VAL A 191 -2.46 21.92 -4.84
C VAL A 191 -3.00 22.55 -3.56
N LYS A 192 -2.38 22.20 -2.44
CA LYS A 192 -2.80 22.69 -1.12
C LYS A 192 -1.60 22.77 -0.19
N GLU A 193 -1.60 23.81 0.63
CA GLU A 193 -0.67 23.99 1.74
C GLU A 193 -1.46 24.31 3.01
N GLN A 194 -1.02 23.80 4.14
CA GLN A 194 -1.58 24.14 5.43
C GLN A 194 -1.26 25.58 5.77
N GLU A 195 -2.30 26.38 6.04
CA GLU A 195 -2.14 27.75 6.53
C GLU A 195 -1.71 27.76 8.00
N ILE A 196 -0.76 28.60 8.33
CA ILE A 196 -0.33 28.87 9.71
C ILE A 196 -0.69 30.34 10.04
N PRO A 197 -1.82 30.61 10.73
CA PRO A 197 -2.33 31.96 10.94
C PRO A 197 -1.36 32.89 11.68
N SER A 198 -0.50 32.35 12.54
CA SER A 198 0.55 33.13 13.25
C SER A 198 1.75 33.49 12.39
N GLY A 199 1.77 33.05 11.13
CA GLY A 199 2.93 33.12 10.26
C GLY A 199 3.90 31.95 10.49
N HIS A 200 4.59 31.55 9.44
CA HIS A 200 5.62 30.52 9.45
C HIS A 200 6.57 30.70 8.27
N ASN A 201 7.86 30.73 8.56
CA ASN A 201 8.88 30.73 7.53
C ASN A 201 9.79 29.50 7.76
N PRO A 202 9.78 28.48 6.85
CA PRO A 202 10.60 27.29 6.98
C PRO A 202 12.12 27.55 7.11
N GLU A 203 12.59 28.68 6.58
CA GLU A 203 14.01 29.03 6.62
C GLU A 203 14.50 29.46 8.02
N ASP A 204 13.57 29.72 8.95
CA ASP A 204 13.90 30.05 10.34
C ASP A 204 14.22 28.79 11.16
N TYR A 205 14.10 27.59 10.58
CA TYR A 205 14.27 26.30 11.25
C TYR A 205 15.32 25.42 10.58
N ILE A 206 16.11 24.77 11.38
CA ILE A 206 17.04 23.71 10.97
C ILE A 206 16.53 22.37 11.51
N VAL A 207 16.52 21.36 10.65
CA VAL A 207 16.21 19.98 11.04
C VAL A 207 17.50 19.18 11.09
N GLU A 208 17.84 18.69 12.27
CA GLU A 208 19.01 17.83 12.52
C GLU A 208 18.55 16.42 12.89
N ARG A 209 19.37 15.43 12.53
CA ARG A 209 19.17 14.01 12.84
C ARG A 209 20.48 13.36 13.25
#